data_d484ce71ba8cd16cddfe3d4204bcd5f1
#
_entry.id   d484ce71ba8cd16cddfe3d4204bcd5f1
#
_cell.length_a   1.000
_cell.length_b   1.000
_cell.length_c   1.000
_cell.angle_alpha   90.00
_cell.angle_beta   90.00
_cell.angle_gamma   90.00
#
_symmetry.space_group_name_H-M   'P 1'
#
loop_
_entity.id
_entity.type
_entity.pdbx_description
1 polymer ?
#
loop_
_entity_poly.entity_id
_entity_poly.type
_entity_poly.pdbx_seq_one_letter_code
_entity_poly.pdbx_strand_id
1 'polypeptide(L)'
;MAQQPVVAIVTGASRGAGRGIAVALGSHGCTVYVTGRSENEGDAEVPGTIHATAREVTEAGGQGIAVKCDHADDAQVKALVDRVIAEQGRIDILVNNACWQGNVMNA
;
A
#
# COMPACT_ATOMS: atom_id res chain seq x y z
N MET A 1 26.36 -9.58 -8.25
CA MET A 1 25.18 -9.25 -9.03
C MET A 1 24.06 -8.82 -8.11
N ALA A 2 23.51 -7.67 -8.35
CA ALA A 2 22.47 -7.15 -7.48
C ALA A 2 21.14 -7.84 -7.78
N GLN A 3 20.44 -8.25 -6.74
CA GLN A 3 19.09 -8.75 -6.88
C GLN A 3 18.14 -7.56 -6.96
N GLN A 4 17.09 -7.73 -7.72
CA GLN A 4 16.04 -6.72 -7.74
C GLN A 4 15.30 -6.73 -6.42
N PRO A 5 14.86 -5.57 -5.95
CA PRO A 5 14.06 -5.52 -4.73
C PRO A 5 12.80 -6.34 -4.86
N VAL A 6 12.36 -6.90 -3.76
CA VAL A 6 11.05 -7.53 -3.65
C VAL A 6 10.00 -6.44 -3.83
N VAL A 7 8.97 -6.73 -4.61
CA VAL A 7 7.90 -5.80 -4.91
C VAL A 7 6.66 -6.22 -4.14
N ALA A 8 6.15 -5.34 -3.32
CA ALA A 8 5.00 -5.61 -2.47
C ALA A 8 3.89 -4.58 -2.70
N ILE A 9 2.66 -5.03 -2.57
CA ILE A 9 1.50 -4.15 -2.51
C ILE A 9 0.88 -4.37 -1.13
N VAL A 10 0.66 -3.28 -0.40
CA VAL A 10 -0.02 -3.34 0.90
C VAL A 10 -1.28 -2.49 0.80
N THR A 11 -2.43 -3.13 0.91
CA THR A 11 -3.71 -2.43 0.84
C THR A 11 -4.10 -1.96 2.23
N GLY A 12 -4.86 -0.86 2.29
CA GLY A 12 -5.26 -0.28 3.58
C GLY A 12 -4.08 0.20 4.39
N ALA A 13 -3.09 0.81 3.73
CA ALA A 13 -1.81 1.11 4.33
C ALA A 13 -1.67 2.52 4.88
N SER A 14 -2.76 3.29 4.90
CA SER A 14 -2.70 4.68 5.39
C SER A 14 -2.49 4.74 6.91
N ARG A 15 -2.87 3.70 7.63
CA ARG A 15 -2.77 3.68 9.08
C ARG A 15 -2.82 2.25 9.60
N GLY A 16 -2.62 2.11 10.92
CA GLY A 16 -2.81 0.84 11.61
C GLY A 16 -1.86 -0.27 11.19
N ALA A 17 -2.37 -1.48 11.16
CA ALA A 17 -1.57 -2.67 10.85
C ALA A 17 -0.98 -2.60 9.44
N GLY A 18 -1.75 -2.11 8.46
CA GLY A 18 -1.25 -1.97 7.11
C GLY A 18 -0.06 -1.05 7.00
N ARG A 19 -0.10 0.07 7.73
CA ARG A 19 1.03 0.99 7.78
C ARG A 19 2.25 0.32 8.40
N GLY A 20 2.07 -0.39 9.52
CA GLY A 20 3.17 -1.09 10.17
C GLY A 20 3.81 -2.13 9.27
N ILE A 21 2.99 -2.90 8.55
CA ILE A 21 3.49 -3.92 7.63
C ILE A 21 4.29 -3.26 6.50
N ALA A 22 3.76 -2.17 5.93
CA ALA A 22 4.43 -1.49 4.83
C ALA A 22 5.81 -0.98 5.26
N VAL A 23 5.89 -0.36 6.43
CA VAL A 23 7.16 0.16 6.94
C VAL A 23 8.14 -0.97 7.23
N ALA A 24 7.66 -2.08 7.80
CA ALA A 24 8.51 -3.24 8.06
C ALA A 24 9.09 -3.80 6.77
N LEU A 25 8.28 -3.91 5.72
CA LEU A 25 8.78 -4.35 4.41
C LEU A 25 9.81 -3.37 3.87
N GLY A 26 9.57 -2.07 4.04
CA GLY A 26 10.54 -1.05 3.64
C GLY A 26 11.87 -1.21 4.34
N SER A 27 11.86 -1.57 5.63
CA SER A 27 13.11 -1.76 6.38
C SER A 27 13.93 -2.93 5.85
N HIS A 28 13.33 -3.82 5.08
CA HIS A 28 14.03 -4.91 4.39
C HIS A 28 14.40 -4.57 2.95
N GLY A 29 14.25 -3.31 2.56
CA GLY A 29 14.65 -2.86 1.23
C GLY A 29 13.63 -3.10 0.15
N CYS A 30 12.40 -3.47 0.49
CA CYS A 30 11.37 -3.74 -0.51
C CYS A 30 10.89 -2.47 -1.20
N THR A 31 10.42 -2.63 -2.44
CA THR A 31 9.61 -1.62 -3.11
C THR A 31 8.17 -1.89 -2.70
N VAL A 32 7.53 -0.93 -2.06
CA VAL A 32 6.21 -1.13 -1.45
C VAL A 32 5.22 -0.13 -2.03
N TYR A 33 4.20 -0.64 -2.71
CA TYR A 33 3.07 0.17 -3.13
C TYR A 33 2.10 0.22 -1.97
N VAL A 34 1.96 1.41 -1.39
CA VAL A 34 1.04 1.63 -0.28
C VAL A 34 -0.25 2.20 -0.83
N THR A 35 -1.34 1.50 -0.62
CA THR A 35 -2.61 1.88 -1.22
C THR A 35 -3.67 2.10 -0.15
N GLY A 36 -4.61 2.94 -0.47
CA GLY A 36 -5.72 3.25 0.41
C GLY A 36 -6.56 4.34 -0.21
N ARG A 37 -7.67 4.64 0.44
CA ARG A 37 -8.56 5.71 -0.01
C ARG A 37 -8.17 7.06 0.57
N SER A 38 -7.39 7.08 1.65
CA SER A 38 -7.04 8.32 2.35
C SER A 38 -5.78 8.92 1.77
N GLU A 39 -5.94 9.90 0.93
CA GLU A 39 -4.83 10.57 0.25
C GLU A 39 -4.39 11.83 1.00
N ASN A 40 -5.32 12.55 1.61
CA ASN A 40 -5.05 13.77 2.34
C ASN A 40 -5.48 13.61 3.79
N GLU A 41 -4.82 14.34 4.69
CA GLU A 41 -5.29 14.40 6.06
C GLU A 41 -6.70 14.97 6.08
N GLY A 42 -7.56 14.34 6.85
CA GLY A 42 -8.95 14.74 6.90
C GLY A 42 -9.88 13.92 6.01
N ASP A 43 -9.34 13.08 5.12
CA ASP A 43 -10.15 12.20 4.30
C ASP A 43 -10.85 11.13 5.16
N ALA A 44 -10.34 10.89 6.35
CA ALA A 44 -10.90 9.94 7.29
C ALA A 44 -10.82 10.53 8.69
N GLU A 45 -11.62 9.99 9.60
CA GLU A 45 -11.61 10.46 10.99
C GLU A 45 -10.28 10.19 11.69
N VAL A 46 -9.63 9.09 11.31
CA VAL A 46 -8.36 8.69 11.90
C VAL A 46 -7.23 9.28 11.08
N PRO A 47 -6.25 9.94 11.72
CA PRO A 47 -5.12 10.49 10.98
C PRO A 47 -4.32 9.43 10.24
N GLY A 48 -3.71 9.83 9.16
CA GLY A 48 -2.85 8.97 8.37
C GLY A 48 -3.21 9.05 6.90
N THR A 49 -2.18 9.04 6.07
CA THR A 49 -2.36 9.07 4.63
C THR A 49 -1.43 8.05 3.99
N ILE A 50 -1.76 7.66 2.75
CA ILE A 50 -0.86 6.78 2.01
C ILE A 50 0.46 7.48 1.70
N HIS A 51 0.45 8.79 1.55
CA HIS A 51 1.68 9.54 1.27
C HIS A 51 2.62 9.53 2.47
N ALA A 52 2.08 9.68 3.68
CA ALA A 52 2.87 9.62 4.89
C ALA A 52 3.49 8.23 5.07
N THR A 53 2.72 7.17 4.81
CA THR A 53 3.22 5.81 4.90
C THR A 53 4.30 5.55 3.86
N ALA A 54 4.10 6.01 2.62
CA ALA A 54 5.10 5.84 1.57
C ALA A 54 6.42 6.51 1.96
N ARG A 55 6.35 7.69 2.57
CA ARG A 55 7.55 8.38 3.03
C ARG A 55 8.26 7.57 4.10
N GLU A 56 7.51 6.99 5.03
CA GLU A 56 8.10 6.18 6.09
C GLU A 56 8.77 4.93 5.55
N VAL A 57 8.17 4.30 4.53
CA VAL A 57 8.78 3.15 3.86
C VAL A 57 10.14 3.55 3.28
N THR A 58 10.19 4.68 2.61
CA THR A 58 11.41 5.17 2.00
C THR A 58 12.46 5.50 3.06
N GLU A 59 12.04 6.15 4.13
CA GLU A 59 12.95 6.48 5.24
C GLU A 59 13.49 5.25 5.94
N ALA A 60 12.73 4.16 5.92
CA ALA A 60 13.16 2.91 6.54
C ALA A 60 14.18 2.14 5.68
N GLY A 61 14.37 2.53 4.43
CA GLY A 61 15.38 1.92 3.57
C GLY A 61 14.86 1.30 2.29
N GLY A 62 13.55 1.25 2.10
CA GLY A 62 12.94 0.73 0.89
C GLY A 62 12.55 1.83 -0.08
N GLN A 63 11.57 1.54 -0.91
CA GLN A 63 10.99 2.54 -1.80
C GLN A 63 9.48 2.50 -1.64
N GLY A 64 8.91 3.57 -1.12
CA GLY A 64 7.47 3.70 -0.93
C GLY A 64 6.84 4.43 -2.08
N ILE A 65 5.75 3.88 -2.62
CA ILE A 65 5.00 4.48 -3.71
C ILE A 65 3.54 4.51 -3.30
N ALA A 66 2.98 5.71 -3.19
CA ALA A 66 1.60 5.86 -2.77
C ALA A 66 0.67 5.82 -3.99
N VAL A 67 -0.37 5.01 -3.92
CA VAL A 67 -1.38 4.94 -4.98
C VAL A 67 -2.75 4.96 -4.34
N LYS A 68 -3.53 5.98 -4.64
CA LYS A 68 -4.92 6.02 -4.19
C LYS A 68 -5.69 4.92 -4.91
N CYS A 69 -6.36 4.08 -4.15
CA CYS A 69 -7.11 2.98 -4.72
C CYS A 69 -8.25 2.59 -3.78
N ASP A 70 -9.45 2.55 -4.32
CA ASP A 70 -10.59 1.99 -3.62
C ASP A 70 -10.70 0.53 -4.02
N HIS A 71 -10.40 -0.36 -3.07
CA HIS A 71 -10.37 -1.79 -3.34
C HIS A 71 -11.77 -2.41 -3.50
N ALA A 72 -12.82 -1.63 -3.30
CA ALA A 72 -14.17 -2.04 -3.67
C ALA A 72 -14.47 -1.77 -5.15
N ASP A 73 -13.59 -1.07 -5.84
CA ASP A 73 -13.75 -0.72 -7.27
C ASP A 73 -12.78 -1.58 -8.09
N ASP A 74 -13.33 -2.58 -8.80
CA ASP A 74 -12.52 -3.52 -9.56
C ASP A 74 -11.67 -2.83 -10.63
N ALA A 75 -12.17 -1.76 -11.22
CA ALA A 75 -11.41 -1.03 -12.24
C ALA A 75 -10.17 -0.36 -11.64
N GLN A 76 -10.29 0.16 -10.41
CA GLN A 76 -9.14 0.76 -9.74
C GLN A 76 -8.13 -0.30 -9.34
N VAL A 77 -8.60 -1.46 -8.89
CA VAL A 77 -7.70 -2.57 -8.53
C VAL A 77 -6.94 -3.05 -9.75
N LYS A 78 -7.64 -3.21 -10.89
CA LYS A 78 -6.98 -3.61 -12.13
C LYS A 78 -5.94 -2.58 -12.55
N ALA A 79 -6.27 -1.31 -12.48
CA ALA A 79 -5.33 -0.25 -12.85
C ALA A 79 -4.09 -0.27 -11.95
N LEU A 80 -4.27 -0.55 -10.66
CA LEU A 80 -3.16 -0.67 -9.73
C LEU A 80 -2.23 -1.82 -10.14
N VAL A 81 -2.79 -2.99 -10.36
CA VAL A 81 -1.99 -4.17 -10.74
C VAL A 81 -1.26 -3.91 -12.05
N ASP A 82 -1.96 -3.36 -13.05
CA ASP A 82 -1.36 -3.05 -14.35
C ASP A 82 -0.20 -2.07 -14.18
N ARG A 83 -0.36 -1.08 -13.32
CA ARG A 83 0.69 -0.09 -13.05
C ARG A 83 1.92 -0.74 -12.42
N VAL A 84 1.71 -1.59 -11.42
CA VAL A 84 2.84 -2.24 -10.75
C VAL A 84 3.60 -3.13 -11.73
N ILE A 85 2.88 -3.90 -12.54
CA ILE A 85 3.51 -4.76 -13.53
C ILE A 85 4.26 -3.93 -14.57
N ALA A 86 3.68 -2.80 -15.01
CA ALA A 86 4.34 -1.93 -15.99
C ALA A 86 5.63 -1.31 -15.42
N GLU A 87 5.61 -0.93 -14.15
CA GLU A 87 6.75 -0.24 -13.53
C GLU A 87 7.82 -1.19 -13.03
N GLN A 88 7.42 -2.34 -12.48
CA GLN A 88 8.33 -3.25 -11.79
C GLN A 88 8.49 -4.60 -12.48
N GLY A 89 7.54 -4.98 -13.32
CA GLY A 89 7.57 -6.26 -14.02
C GLY A 89 7.13 -7.45 -13.19
N ARG A 90 6.77 -7.25 -11.92
CA ARG A 90 6.43 -8.35 -11.03
C ARG A 90 5.69 -7.85 -9.80
N ILE A 91 5.02 -8.77 -9.13
CA ILE A 91 4.45 -8.57 -7.80
C ILE A 91 4.85 -9.81 -7.02
N ASP A 92 5.60 -9.61 -5.94
CA ASP A 92 6.08 -10.74 -5.13
C ASP A 92 5.22 -10.97 -3.90
N ILE A 93 4.70 -9.89 -3.32
CA ILE A 93 3.94 -9.95 -2.08
C ILE A 93 2.68 -9.09 -2.22
N LEU A 94 1.56 -9.67 -1.84
CA LEU A 94 0.32 -8.90 -1.73
C LEU A 94 -0.21 -9.05 -0.31
N VAL A 95 -0.23 -7.94 0.41
CA VAL A 95 -0.81 -7.90 1.75
C VAL A 95 -2.20 -7.28 1.62
N ASN A 96 -3.21 -8.10 1.75
CA ASN A 96 -4.58 -7.67 1.61
C ASN A 96 -5.13 -7.27 2.98
N ASN A 97 -4.80 -6.05 3.38
CA ASN A 97 -5.21 -5.51 4.67
C ASN A 97 -6.44 -4.60 4.57
N ALA A 98 -6.77 -4.10 3.39
CA ALA A 98 -7.96 -3.30 3.21
C ALA A 98 -9.19 -4.18 3.45
N CYS A 99 -10.12 -3.67 4.25
CA CYS A 99 -11.29 -4.42 4.62
C CYS A 99 -12.51 -3.56 4.35
N TRP A 100 -13.42 -4.09 3.50
CA TRP A 100 -14.69 -3.44 3.31
C TRP A 100 -15.59 -3.83 4.46
N GLN A 101 -16.04 -2.85 5.20
CA GLN A 101 -16.73 -3.13 6.43
C GLN A 101 -18.24 -2.88 6.37
N GLY A 102 -18.71 -2.10 5.49
CA GLY A 102 -20.13 -1.89 5.29
C GLY A 102 -21.02 -2.57 6.31
N ASN A 103 -21.99 -3.32 5.84
CA ASN A 103 -22.90 -4.00 6.72
C ASN A 103 -22.35 -5.28 7.34
N VAL A 104 -21.21 -5.74 6.88
CA VAL A 104 -20.62 -6.98 7.39
C VAL A 104 -19.53 -6.71 8.41
N MET A 105 -19.37 -5.50 8.77
CA MET A 105 -18.32 -5.10 9.66
C MET A 105 -18.35 -5.88 10.95
N ASN A 106 -19.51 -6.20 11.44
CA ASN A 106 -19.64 -6.87 12.71
C ASN A 106 -19.45 -8.37 12.63
N ALA A 107 -19.23 -8.84 11.45
CA ALA A 107 -19.00 -10.26 11.28
C ALA A 107 -17.62 -10.66 11.81
#